data_ea7dc8c562c828911929c3bd272f1553
#
_entry.id   ea7dc8c562c828911929c3bd272f1553
#
_cell.length_a   1.000
_cell.length_b   1.000
_cell.length_c   1.000
_cell.angle_alpha   90.00
_cell.angle_beta   90.00
_cell.angle_gamma   90.00
#
_symmetry.space_group_name_H-M   'P 1'
#
loop_
_entity.id
_entity.type
_entity.pdbx_description
1 polymer ?
#
loop_
_entity_poly.entity_id
_entity_poly.type
_entity_poly.pdbx_seq_one_letter_code
_entity_poly.pdbx_strand_id
1 'polypeptide(L)'
;MKIIKKIFLAVVMLFAFTSCMSSPINLTGSAAPINSSQKKVLVAYYPEYSGKWRSDLETSFELRKWKVNEIGFWDVEKTNLRKRNETFLIVIDKTIREDYESFLGGTFFSGNVSVYDLRTGNKIINYNFHTEESFDVTTRLAKALGGLVTK
;
A
#
# COMPACT_ATOMS: atom_id res chain seq x y z
N MET A 1 -16.47 7.62 44.91
CA MET A 1 -17.09 7.30 43.60
C MET A 1 -16.67 8.21 42.42
N LYS A 2 -16.44 9.52 42.59
CA LYS A 2 -16.02 10.44 41.50
C LYS A 2 -14.59 10.20 40.97
N ILE A 3 -13.66 9.76 41.80
CA ILE A 3 -12.25 9.51 41.45
C ILE A 3 -12.13 8.24 40.59
N ILE A 4 -12.82 7.18 40.91
CA ILE A 4 -12.78 5.91 40.15
C ILE A 4 -13.30 6.09 38.72
N LYS A 5 -14.37 6.91 38.54
CA LYS A 5 -14.87 7.23 37.18
C LYS A 5 -13.85 8.02 36.32
N LYS A 6 -13.08 8.94 36.94
CA LYS A 6 -12.04 9.70 36.24
C LYS A 6 -10.85 8.82 35.85
N ILE A 7 -10.44 7.90 36.71
CA ILE A 7 -9.37 6.94 36.43
C ILE A 7 -9.81 5.98 35.33
N PHE A 8 -11.03 5.46 35.37
CA PHE A 8 -11.57 4.58 34.35
C PHE A 8 -11.65 5.27 32.95
N LEU A 9 -12.09 6.53 32.92
CA LEU A 9 -12.15 7.32 31.70
C LEU A 9 -10.75 7.60 31.14
N ALA A 10 -9.76 7.89 31.99
CA ALA A 10 -8.37 8.11 31.58
C ALA A 10 -7.73 6.84 31.01
N VAL A 11 -7.99 5.67 31.63
CA VAL A 11 -7.50 4.38 31.16
C VAL A 11 -8.14 4.01 29.81
N VAL A 12 -9.45 4.21 29.64
CA VAL A 12 -10.15 3.97 28.36
C VAL A 12 -9.61 4.90 27.27
N MET A 13 -9.36 6.18 27.59
CA MET A 13 -8.73 7.11 26.63
C MET A 13 -7.30 6.68 26.27
N LEU A 14 -6.49 6.20 27.21
CA LEU A 14 -5.14 5.69 26.91
C LEU A 14 -5.18 4.48 25.96
N PHE A 15 -6.13 3.55 26.14
CA PHE A 15 -6.28 2.41 25.24
C PHE A 15 -6.82 2.79 23.86
N ALA A 16 -7.60 3.87 23.75
CA ALA A 16 -8.07 4.37 22.45
C ALA A 16 -6.96 4.99 21.61
N PHE A 17 -5.87 5.49 22.20
CA PHE A 17 -4.72 6.05 21.50
C PHE A 17 -3.62 5.03 21.17
N THR A 18 -3.67 3.81 21.68
CA THR A 18 -2.72 2.74 21.32
C THR A 18 -3.17 1.92 20.10
N SER A 19 -4.34 2.23 19.52
CA SER A 19 -4.82 1.58 18.32
C SER A 19 -4.09 2.10 17.08
N CYS A 20 -3.29 1.23 16.49
CA CYS A 20 -2.78 1.32 15.12
C CYS A 20 -1.83 2.49 14.79
N MET A 21 -0.68 2.56 15.44
CA MET A 21 0.50 3.09 14.75
C MET A 21 0.98 2.04 13.76
N SER A 22 0.30 1.97 12.61
CA SER A 22 0.81 1.19 11.47
C SER A 22 2.19 1.72 11.11
N SER A 23 3.17 0.83 11.04
CA SER A 23 4.55 1.20 10.73
C SER A 23 4.64 1.97 9.41
N PRO A 24 5.39 3.06 9.34
CA PRO A 24 5.56 3.78 8.08
C PRO A 24 6.20 2.86 7.04
N ILE A 25 5.75 2.96 5.79
CA ILE A 25 6.41 2.27 4.69
C ILE A 25 7.70 3.02 4.38
N ASN A 26 8.83 2.36 4.62
CA ASN A 26 10.14 2.92 4.33
C ASN A 26 10.56 2.58 2.90
N LEU A 27 11.09 3.57 2.20
CA LEU A 27 11.77 3.37 0.93
C LEU A 27 13.10 2.66 1.20
N THR A 28 13.32 1.51 0.56
CA THR A 28 14.59 0.79 0.59
C THR A 28 15.35 1.09 -0.70
N GLY A 29 16.57 1.56 -0.59
CA GLY A 29 17.40 1.94 -1.74
C GLY A 29 17.24 3.41 -2.16
N SER A 30 18.04 3.84 -3.14
CA SER A 30 18.00 5.19 -3.69
C SER A 30 16.96 5.29 -4.80
N ALA A 31 15.70 5.45 -4.44
CA ALA A 31 14.70 5.83 -5.43
C ALA A 31 14.98 7.25 -5.90
N ALA A 32 15.22 7.41 -7.21
CA ALA A 32 15.45 8.74 -7.77
C ALA A 32 14.17 9.57 -7.74
N PRO A 33 14.25 10.88 -7.48
CA PRO A 33 13.11 11.78 -7.55
C PRO A 33 12.39 11.69 -8.90
N ILE A 34 11.10 11.98 -8.90
CA ILE A 34 10.25 12.02 -10.10
C ILE A 34 9.56 13.37 -10.20
N ASN A 35 9.13 13.75 -11.40
CA ASN A 35 8.25 14.90 -11.60
C ASN A 35 6.77 14.46 -11.66
N SER A 36 5.86 15.42 -11.67
CA SER A 36 4.43 15.16 -11.66
C SER A 36 3.92 14.38 -12.88
N SER A 37 4.56 14.49 -14.05
CA SER A 37 4.18 13.74 -15.26
C SER A 37 4.56 12.25 -15.19
N GLN A 38 5.45 11.90 -14.28
CA GLN A 38 5.93 10.54 -14.02
C GLN A 38 5.11 9.80 -12.95
N LYS A 39 4.03 10.39 -12.44
CA LYS A 39 3.10 9.75 -11.49
C LYS A 39 2.28 8.65 -12.17
N LYS A 40 2.95 7.57 -12.56
CA LYS A 40 2.36 6.43 -13.26
C LYS A 40 2.83 5.15 -12.62
N VAL A 41 1.91 4.30 -12.24
CA VAL A 41 2.18 2.98 -11.67
C VAL A 41 1.59 1.89 -12.55
N LEU A 42 2.31 0.80 -12.67
CA LEU A 42 1.84 -0.47 -13.20
C LEU A 42 1.60 -1.40 -12.02
N VAL A 43 0.44 -2.02 -11.94
CA VAL A 43 0.12 -2.94 -10.87
C VAL A 43 -0.01 -4.35 -11.41
N ALA A 44 0.79 -5.25 -10.88
CA ALA A 44 0.72 -6.67 -11.20
C ALA A 44 -0.14 -7.39 -10.16
N TYR A 45 -1.29 -7.87 -10.59
CA TYR A 45 -2.21 -8.64 -9.75
C TYR A 45 -2.11 -10.12 -10.03
N TYR A 46 -2.08 -10.89 -8.96
CA TYR A 46 -2.32 -12.32 -9.02
C TYR A 46 -3.83 -12.58 -9.22
N PRO A 47 -4.25 -13.50 -10.12
CA PRO A 47 -5.66 -13.64 -10.51
C PRO A 47 -6.64 -13.95 -9.39
N GLU A 48 -6.16 -14.53 -8.30
CA GLU A 48 -6.97 -15.00 -7.17
C GLU A 48 -7.29 -13.91 -6.14
N TYR A 49 -6.81 -12.66 -6.35
CA TYR A 49 -7.02 -11.61 -5.34
C TYR A 49 -8.38 -10.96 -5.40
N SER A 50 -8.86 -10.68 -4.19
CA SER A 50 -10.13 -10.02 -3.99
C SER A 50 -10.20 -8.68 -4.72
N GLY A 51 -11.34 -8.41 -5.34
CA GLY A 51 -11.62 -7.13 -6.00
C GLY A 51 -11.44 -5.92 -5.07
N LYS A 52 -11.51 -6.14 -3.74
CA LYS A 52 -11.32 -5.09 -2.73
C LYS A 52 -9.91 -4.50 -2.75
N TRP A 53 -8.85 -5.33 -2.77
CA TRP A 53 -7.47 -4.85 -2.86
C TRP A 53 -7.23 -3.99 -4.10
N ARG A 54 -7.77 -4.45 -5.23
CA ARG A 54 -7.69 -3.74 -6.51
C ARG A 54 -8.37 -2.38 -6.43
N SER A 55 -9.63 -2.36 -5.99
CA SER A 55 -10.41 -1.14 -5.83
C SER A 55 -9.77 -0.15 -4.86
N ASP A 56 -9.29 -0.62 -3.72
CA ASP A 56 -8.65 0.22 -2.70
C ASP A 56 -7.32 0.82 -3.21
N LEU A 57 -6.54 0.04 -3.98
CA LEU A 57 -5.30 0.52 -4.58
C LEU A 57 -5.59 1.60 -5.63
N GLU A 58 -6.49 1.34 -6.58
CA GLU A 58 -6.90 2.32 -7.58
C GLU A 58 -7.34 3.62 -6.89
N THR A 59 -8.28 3.54 -5.95
CA THR A 59 -8.80 4.69 -5.21
C THR A 59 -7.70 5.45 -4.49
N SER A 60 -6.82 4.77 -3.77
CA SER A 60 -5.76 5.41 -2.98
C SER A 60 -4.76 6.18 -3.85
N PHE A 61 -4.46 5.64 -5.04
CA PHE A 61 -3.53 6.25 -5.98
C PHE A 61 -4.18 7.37 -6.78
N GLU A 62 -5.39 7.18 -7.28
CA GLU A 62 -6.14 8.20 -8.05
C GLU A 62 -6.44 9.45 -7.22
N LEU A 63 -6.81 9.32 -5.94
CA LEU A 63 -6.97 10.43 -5.00
C LEU A 63 -5.71 11.31 -4.90
N ARG A 64 -4.54 10.76 -5.22
CA ARG A 64 -3.24 11.46 -5.23
C ARG A 64 -2.75 11.79 -6.63
N LYS A 65 -3.65 11.71 -7.63
CA LYS A 65 -3.37 12.02 -9.05
C LYS A 65 -2.29 11.12 -9.66
N TRP A 66 -2.22 9.85 -9.27
CA TRP A 66 -1.45 8.84 -9.95
C TRP A 66 -2.29 8.22 -11.08
N LYS A 67 -1.65 7.90 -12.18
CA LYS A 67 -2.25 7.05 -13.21
C LYS A 67 -1.92 5.59 -12.88
N VAL A 68 -2.95 4.78 -12.75
CA VAL A 68 -2.85 3.35 -12.48
C VAL A 68 -3.13 2.58 -13.76
N ASN A 69 -2.21 1.69 -14.14
CA ASN A 69 -2.40 0.70 -15.19
C ASN A 69 -2.19 -0.69 -14.58
N GLU A 70 -2.76 -1.69 -15.20
CA GLU A 70 -2.70 -3.06 -14.70
C GLU A 70 -2.03 -4.01 -15.67
N ILE A 71 -1.48 -5.09 -15.12
CA ILE A 71 -0.92 -6.21 -15.87
C ILE A 71 -1.19 -7.51 -15.09
N GLY A 72 -1.44 -8.61 -15.81
CA GLY A 72 -1.50 -9.92 -15.17
C GLY A 72 -0.15 -10.29 -14.56
N PHE A 73 -0.16 -10.87 -13.38
CA PHE A 73 1.07 -11.28 -12.68
C PHE A 73 2.00 -12.14 -13.57
N TRP A 74 1.43 -13.07 -14.30
CA TRP A 74 2.17 -13.98 -15.20
C TRP A 74 2.68 -13.31 -16.49
N ASP A 75 2.17 -12.12 -16.80
CA ASP A 75 2.59 -11.38 -18.00
C ASP A 75 3.76 -10.44 -17.71
N VAL A 76 4.09 -10.23 -16.44
CA VAL A 76 5.22 -9.37 -16.02
C VAL A 76 6.53 -9.87 -16.61
N GLU A 77 6.80 -11.17 -16.53
CA GLU A 77 8.03 -11.76 -17.07
C GLU A 77 8.11 -11.71 -18.60
N LYS A 78 6.97 -11.77 -19.27
CA LYS A 78 6.88 -11.73 -20.74
C LYS A 78 6.94 -10.32 -21.31
N THR A 79 6.69 -9.32 -20.46
CA THR A 79 6.59 -7.91 -20.88
C THR A 79 7.93 -7.22 -20.74
N ASN A 80 8.34 -6.48 -21.80
CA ASN A 80 9.51 -5.61 -21.70
C ASN A 80 9.16 -4.36 -20.86
N LEU A 81 9.31 -4.47 -19.55
CA LEU A 81 8.96 -3.42 -18.60
C LEU A 81 9.70 -2.10 -18.83
N ARG A 82 10.93 -2.17 -19.39
CA ARG A 82 11.74 -0.96 -19.68
C ARG A 82 11.17 -0.11 -20.83
N LYS A 83 10.32 -0.69 -21.66
CA LYS A 83 9.65 0.02 -22.77
C LYS A 83 8.32 0.63 -22.37
N ARG A 84 7.90 0.43 -21.13
CA ARG A 84 6.64 0.97 -20.64
C ARG A 84 6.80 2.41 -20.16
N ASN A 85 5.67 3.11 -20.13
CA ASN A 85 5.61 4.52 -19.69
C ASN A 85 5.39 4.70 -18.20
N GLU A 86 5.18 3.61 -17.46
CA GLU A 86 5.02 3.66 -16.01
C GLU A 86 6.38 3.82 -15.34
N THR A 87 6.37 4.51 -14.21
CA THR A 87 7.58 4.78 -13.42
C THR A 87 7.84 3.68 -12.42
N PHE A 88 6.78 3.14 -11.82
CA PHE A 88 6.89 2.11 -10.80
C PHE A 88 6.03 0.90 -11.14
N LEU A 89 6.52 -0.28 -10.76
CA LEU A 89 5.77 -1.53 -10.75
C LEU A 89 5.44 -1.89 -9.30
N ILE A 90 4.17 -2.04 -8.99
CA ILE A 90 3.69 -2.56 -7.72
C ILE A 90 3.34 -4.04 -7.94
N VAL A 91 3.99 -4.92 -7.20
CA VAL A 91 3.73 -6.35 -7.23
C VAL A 91 2.99 -6.74 -5.97
N ILE A 92 1.77 -7.20 -6.14
CA ILE A 92 0.95 -7.77 -5.09
C ILE A 92 1.17 -9.27 -5.10
N ASP A 93 1.92 -9.74 -4.13
CA ASP A 93 2.36 -11.13 -4.04
C ASP A 93 1.19 -12.08 -3.71
N LYS A 94 1.32 -13.32 -4.16
CA LYS A 94 0.41 -14.43 -3.81
C LYS A 94 0.37 -14.77 -2.31
N THR A 95 1.24 -14.15 -1.50
CA THR A 95 1.22 -14.29 -0.04
C THR A 95 0.13 -13.46 0.62
N ILE A 96 -0.50 -12.52 -0.11
CA ILE A 96 -1.61 -11.75 0.45
C ILE A 96 -2.78 -12.69 0.68
N ARG A 97 -3.24 -12.69 1.90
CA ARG A 97 -4.41 -13.47 2.34
C ARG A 97 -5.35 -12.59 3.15
N GLU A 98 -6.61 -12.87 3.03
CA GLU A 98 -7.62 -12.33 3.91
C GLU A 98 -7.55 -13.05 5.26
N ASP A 99 -7.38 -12.30 6.34
CA ASP A 99 -7.29 -12.85 7.69
C ASP A 99 -8.69 -13.01 8.30
N TYR A 100 -9.48 -11.94 8.26
CA TYR A 100 -10.87 -11.97 8.73
C TYR A 100 -11.64 -10.72 8.28
N GLU A 101 -12.96 -10.83 8.31
CA GLU A 101 -13.88 -9.71 8.16
C GLU A 101 -14.29 -9.21 9.54
N SER A 102 -14.10 -7.93 9.81
CA SER A 102 -14.52 -7.33 11.07
C SER A 102 -16.04 -7.22 11.15
N PHE A 103 -16.59 -7.43 12.33
CA PHE A 103 -18.02 -7.19 12.63
C PHE A 103 -18.47 -5.75 12.28
N LEU A 104 -17.53 -4.80 12.23
CA LEU A 104 -17.78 -3.40 11.85
C LEU A 104 -17.60 -3.15 10.34
N GLY A 105 -17.41 -4.19 9.53
CA GLY A 105 -17.37 -4.12 8.07
C GLY A 105 -15.99 -3.87 7.43
N GLY A 106 -14.89 -3.96 8.18
CA GLY A 106 -13.53 -3.90 7.63
C GLY A 106 -13.01 -5.30 7.30
N THR A 107 -12.38 -5.46 6.14
CA THR A 107 -11.66 -6.69 5.78
C THR A 107 -10.17 -6.50 6.00
N PHE A 108 -9.56 -7.37 6.78
CA PHE A 108 -8.17 -7.33 7.17
C PHE A 108 -7.36 -8.37 6.41
N PHE A 109 -6.15 -7.99 6.05
CA PHE A 109 -5.25 -8.80 5.23
C PHE A 109 -3.87 -8.87 5.85
N SER A 110 -3.15 -9.95 5.52
CA SER A 110 -1.71 -10.08 5.76
C SER A 110 -1.02 -10.44 4.46
N GLY A 111 0.22 -10.03 4.29
CA GLY A 111 0.99 -10.37 3.11
C GLY A 111 2.18 -9.46 2.86
N ASN A 112 2.64 -9.47 1.60
CA ASN A 112 3.75 -8.67 1.15
C ASN A 112 3.40 -7.88 -0.12
N VAL A 113 3.83 -6.62 -0.17
CA VAL A 113 3.79 -5.79 -1.37
C VAL A 113 5.21 -5.31 -1.69
N SER A 114 5.63 -5.53 -2.92
CA SER A 114 6.92 -5.04 -3.43
C SER A 114 6.70 -3.95 -4.46
N VAL A 115 7.56 -2.91 -4.43
CA VAL A 115 7.57 -1.87 -5.47
C VAL A 115 8.94 -1.78 -6.09
N TYR A 116 8.97 -1.73 -7.42
CA TYR A 116 10.16 -1.60 -8.24
C TYR A 116 10.14 -0.29 -9.01
N ASP A 117 11.26 0.42 -9.05
CA ASP A 117 11.47 1.54 -9.96
C ASP A 117 11.82 0.99 -11.34
N LEU A 118 10.92 1.17 -12.32
CA LEU A 118 11.10 0.62 -13.67
C LEU A 118 12.22 1.29 -14.45
N ARG A 119 12.67 2.48 -14.05
CA ARG A 119 13.79 3.19 -14.68
C ARG A 119 15.13 2.54 -14.35
N THR A 120 15.25 2.01 -13.13
CA THR A 120 16.50 1.40 -12.63
C THR A 120 16.42 -0.12 -12.51
N GLY A 121 15.22 -0.67 -12.40
CA GLY A 121 14.96 -2.08 -12.09
C GLY A 121 15.10 -2.42 -10.60
N ASN A 122 15.40 -1.45 -9.75
CA ASN A 122 15.64 -1.68 -8.33
C ASN A 122 14.32 -1.80 -7.56
N LYS A 123 14.29 -2.73 -6.62
CA LYS A 123 13.23 -2.79 -5.61
C LYS A 123 13.42 -1.64 -4.62
N ILE A 124 12.41 -0.78 -4.50
CA ILE A 124 12.44 0.41 -3.64
C ILE A 124 11.54 0.29 -2.40
N ILE A 125 10.57 -0.61 -2.42
CA ILE A 125 9.73 -0.95 -1.27
C ILE A 125 9.62 -2.46 -1.20
N ASN A 126 9.72 -2.99 0.02
CA ASN A 126 9.35 -4.34 0.38
C ASN A 126 8.60 -4.27 1.71
N TYR A 127 7.28 -4.32 1.65
CA TYR A 127 6.44 -4.10 2.81
C TYR A 127 5.68 -5.36 3.18
N ASN A 128 6.03 -5.91 4.34
CA ASN A 128 5.28 -6.99 4.98
C ASN A 128 4.30 -6.36 5.96
N PHE A 129 3.05 -6.75 5.88
CA PHE A 129 2.00 -6.29 6.76
C PHE A 129 1.22 -7.47 7.32
N HIS A 130 0.65 -7.28 8.49
CA HIS A 130 -0.13 -8.27 9.21
C HIS A 130 -1.40 -7.64 9.75
N THR A 131 -2.54 -8.23 9.39
CA THR A 131 -3.84 -7.83 9.91
C THR A 131 -4.10 -6.33 9.73
N GLU A 132 -3.95 -5.85 8.51
CA GLU A 132 -4.18 -4.45 8.13
C GLU A 132 -5.28 -4.35 7.06
N GLU A 133 -6.02 -3.25 7.04
CA GLU A 133 -6.97 -2.96 5.99
C GLU A 133 -6.25 -2.62 4.68
N SER A 134 -6.74 -3.16 3.56
CA SER A 134 -6.14 -2.91 2.24
C SER A 134 -6.07 -1.42 1.89
N PHE A 135 -7.09 -0.64 2.26
CA PHE A 135 -7.10 0.80 2.01
C PHE A 135 -6.00 1.54 2.77
N ASP A 136 -5.71 1.14 4.01
CA ASP A 136 -4.62 1.75 4.79
C ASP A 136 -3.25 1.44 4.20
N VAL A 137 -3.02 0.18 3.81
CA VAL A 137 -1.77 -0.24 3.18
C VAL A 137 -1.57 0.50 1.85
N THR A 138 -2.57 0.52 0.98
CA THR A 138 -2.48 1.17 -0.34
C THR A 138 -2.35 2.69 -0.24
N THR A 139 -3.01 3.31 0.73
CA THR A 139 -2.87 4.74 1.06
C THR A 139 -1.45 5.10 1.48
N ARG A 140 -0.83 4.29 2.32
CA ARG A 140 0.56 4.48 2.75
C ARG A 140 1.56 4.27 1.63
N LEU A 141 1.34 3.28 0.75
CA LEU A 141 2.13 3.08 -0.47
C LEU A 141 2.08 4.32 -1.37
N ALA A 142 0.88 4.80 -1.67
CA ALA A 142 0.71 5.99 -2.51
C ALA A 142 1.34 7.26 -1.89
N LYS A 143 1.32 7.38 -0.56
CA LYS A 143 1.98 8.47 0.18
C LYS A 143 3.50 8.35 0.12
N ALA A 144 4.04 7.15 0.33
CA ALA A 144 5.49 6.90 0.27
C ALA A 144 6.07 7.24 -1.12
N LEU A 145 5.42 6.76 -2.19
CA LEU A 145 5.81 7.11 -3.57
C LEU A 145 5.58 8.60 -3.88
N GLY A 146 4.55 9.20 -3.29
CA GLY A 146 4.30 10.64 -3.40
C GLY A 146 5.41 11.52 -2.83
N GLY A 147 6.15 11.02 -1.83
CA GLY A 147 7.33 11.69 -1.27
C GLY A 147 8.52 11.82 -2.25
N LEU A 148 8.52 11.04 -3.33
CA LEU A 148 9.54 11.13 -4.38
C LEU A 148 9.24 12.23 -5.42
N VAL A 149 8.04 12.81 -5.40
CA VAL A 149 7.63 13.82 -6.38
C VAL A 149 8.26 15.16 -6.01
N THR A 150 9.15 15.66 -6.86
CA THR A 150 9.71 17.02 -6.74
C THR A 150 8.67 18.05 -7.22
N LYS A 151 8.68 19.18 -6.53
CA LYS A 151 7.83 20.34 -6.90
C LYS A 151 8.38 21.03 -8.12
#